data_181b0e2e7fbfd1e3f4507451f1aed8a9
#
_entry.id   181b0e2e7fbfd1e3f4507451f1aed8a9
#
_cell.length_a   1.000
_cell.length_b   1.000
_cell.length_c   1.000
_cell.angle_alpha   90.00
_cell.angle_beta   90.00
_cell.angle_gamma   90.00
#
_symmetry.space_group_name_H-M   'P 1'
#
loop_
_entity.id
_entity.type
_entity.pdbx_description
1 polymer ?
#
loop_
_entity_poly.entity_id
_entity_poly.type
_entity_poly.pdbx_seq_one_letter_code
_entity_poly.pdbx_strand_id
1 'polypeptide(L)'
;RAAKVPVLEPSDRQEAKDYVKFAFELSETYDTPVIIKSTTRLSHSQSLVELGQRLEIEDKVYERNIAKHVMVPGNAKMRHLVVEKRENALIEDGCDFPINKIEYNDKNIGIITSGIPYLYVKEALPEASVLKLGMVNPLPRKLIEEFASNVETLYIVEELDPIIEEQVKSWGIKAIGKEIFTVQGEYSANLLRKAIKGQEEELKEAAVLPNRPPILCPGCPHRSVFHVLNKMKIHAAGDIGCYTLGAAAPLSVVDTTICMGASISSLHGMEKAKGKEYIKDWVAVIGDSTFLHTGINSLMNRVYN
;
A
#
# COMPACT_ATOMS: atom_id res chain seq x y z
N ARG A 1 -10.49 -4.01 -3.43
CA ARG A 1 -11.70 -4.66 -4.00
C ARG A 1 -12.51 -5.42 -2.95
N ALA A 2 -11.96 -6.44 -2.30
CA ALA A 2 -12.73 -7.31 -1.39
C ALA A 2 -13.43 -6.55 -0.25
N ALA A 3 -12.81 -5.51 0.29
CA ALA A 3 -13.37 -4.69 1.35
C ALA A 3 -14.46 -3.71 0.88
N LYS A 4 -14.59 -3.48 -0.43
CA LYS A 4 -15.55 -2.54 -1.04
C LYS A 4 -15.50 -1.14 -0.40
N VAL A 5 -14.29 -0.63 -0.22
CA VAL A 5 -14.02 0.72 0.29
C VAL A 5 -13.25 1.54 -0.74
N PRO A 6 -13.45 2.86 -0.80
CA PRO A 6 -12.69 3.72 -1.68
C PRO A 6 -11.19 3.69 -1.37
N VAL A 7 -10.38 3.65 -2.42
CA VAL A 7 -8.93 3.75 -2.34
C VAL A 7 -8.46 4.94 -3.18
N LEU A 8 -7.78 5.87 -2.54
CA LEU A 8 -7.21 7.06 -3.16
C LEU A 8 -5.69 6.90 -3.28
N GLU A 9 -5.13 7.30 -4.41
CA GLU A 9 -3.70 7.19 -4.67
C GLU A 9 -3.12 8.51 -5.16
N PRO A 10 -2.54 9.32 -4.26
CA PRO A 10 -1.93 10.59 -4.61
C PRO A 10 -0.63 10.41 -5.38
N SER A 11 -0.33 11.31 -6.31
CA SER A 11 0.90 11.30 -7.10
C SER A 11 2.02 12.16 -6.53
N ASP A 12 1.68 13.15 -5.72
CA ASP A 12 2.64 14.03 -5.06
C ASP A 12 2.19 14.39 -3.64
N ARG A 13 2.96 15.23 -2.96
CA ARG A 13 2.69 15.58 -1.57
C ARG A 13 1.58 16.59 -1.40
N GLN A 14 1.37 17.46 -2.38
CA GLN A 14 0.21 18.35 -2.37
C GLN A 14 -1.06 17.52 -2.42
N GLU A 15 -1.12 16.57 -3.34
CA GLU A 15 -2.25 15.63 -3.42
C GLU A 15 -2.38 14.75 -2.18
N ALA A 16 -1.25 14.27 -1.61
CA ALA A 16 -1.30 13.48 -0.38
C ALA A 16 -1.97 14.25 0.76
N LYS A 17 -1.72 15.56 0.87
CA LYS A 17 -2.41 16.44 1.84
C LYS A 17 -3.87 16.67 1.46
N ASP A 18 -4.13 17.01 0.20
CA ASP A 18 -5.47 17.40 -0.25
C ASP A 18 -6.42 16.21 -0.28
N TYR A 19 -5.92 15.01 -0.62
CA TYR A 19 -6.70 13.78 -0.58
C TYR A 19 -7.09 13.36 0.84
N VAL A 20 -6.36 13.76 1.88
CA VAL A 20 -6.83 13.55 3.27
C VAL A 20 -8.12 14.30 3.52
N LYS A 21 -8.22 15.57 3.11
CA LYS A 21 -9.46 16.34 3.24
C LYS A 21 -10.59 15.71 2.44
N PHE A 22 -10.33 15.41 1.18
CA PHE A 22 -11.29 14.76 0.30
C PHE A 22 -11.74 13.39 0.84
N ALA A 23 -10.83 12.61 1.43
CA ALA A 23 -11.14 11.33 2.04
C ALA A 23 -12.12 11.46 3.23
N PHE A 24 -11.98 12.49 4.06
CA PHE A 24 -12.94 12.77 5.12
C PHE A 24 -14.32 13.13 4.57
N GLU A 25 -14.39 14.00 3.57
CA GLU A 25 -15.65 14.36 2.90
C GLU A 25 -16.30 13.14 2.26
N LEU A 26 -15.53 12.31 1.57
CA LEU A 26 -15.98 11.07 0.95
C LEU A 26 -16.49 10.06 2.01
N SER A 27 -15.74 9.90 3.09
CA SER A 27 -16.09 9.03 4.22
C SER A 27 -17.43 9.42 4.84
N GLU A 28 -17.64 10.70 5.07
CA GLU A 28 -18.87 11.22 5.66
C GLU A 28 -20.07 11.14 4.69
N THR A 29 -19.84 11.39 3.41
CA THR A 29 -20.89 11.36 2.38
C THR A 29 -21.39 9.94 2.12
N TYR A 30 -20.47 8.98 2.04
CA TYR A 30 -20.80 7.59 1.68
C TYR A 30 -20.87 6.64 2.88
N ASP A 31 -20.69 7.13 4.11
CA ASP A 31 -20.71 6.31 5.33
C ASP A 31 -19.77 5.10 5.23
N THR A 32 -18.50 5.34 4.92
CA THR A 32 -17.49 4.29 4.68
C THR A 32 -16.09 4.76 5.04
N PRO A 33 -15.20 3.90 5.56
CA PRO A 33 -13.80 4.26 5.65
C PRO A 33 -13.20 4.45 4.25
N VAL A 34 -12.17 5.27 4.15
CA VAL A 34 -11.41 5.53 2.92
C VAL A 34 -9.96 5.15 3.16
N ILE A 35 -9.35 4.47 2.20
CA ILE A 35 -7.92 4.12 2.23
C ILE A 35 -7.16 5.11 1.35
N ILE A 36 -6.11 5.73 1.89
CA ILE A 36 -5.14 6.48 1.11
C ILE A 36 -3.90 5.60 0.95
N LYS A 37 -3.62 5.18 -0.28
CA LYS A 37 -2.45 4.37 -0.62
C LYS A 37 -1.27 5.29 -0.89
N SER A 38 -0.22 5.17 -0.11
CA SER A 38 1.06 5.87 -0.31
C SER A 38 2.14 4.89 -0.76
N THR A 39 3.14 5.40 -1.45
CA THR A 39 4.34 4.64 -1.84
C THR A 39 5.56 5.10 -1.05
N THR A 40 6.59 4.27 -1.03
CA THR A 40 7.89 4.62 -0.40
C THR A 40 8.44 5.92 -0.97
N ARG A 41 8.40 6.08 -2.29
CA ARG A 41 8.90 7.28 -2.95
C ARG A 41 8.13 8.53 -2.54
N LEU A 42 6.81 8.48 -2.49
CA LEU A 42 5.98 9.59 -2.03
C LEU A 42 6.30 9.94 -0.58
N SER A 43 6.39 8.94 0.30
CA SER A 43 6.58 9.11 1.75
C SER A 43 7.96 9.66 2.11
N HIS A 44 9.01 9.27 1.38
CA HIS A 44 10.40 9.67 1.65
C HIS A 44 10.86 10.93 0.92
N SER A 45 10.13 11.37 -0.07
CA SER A 45 10.50 12.56 -0.82
C SER A 45 10.10 13.86 -0.09
N GLN A 46 10.58 15.02 -0.54
CA GLN A 46 10.28 16.34 0.02
C GLN A 46 9.91 17.32 -1.09
N SER A 47 8.89 18.14 -0.88
CA SER A 47 8.51 19.25 -1.75
C SER A 47 7.81 20.36 -0.97
N LEU A 48 7.63 21.50 -1.60
CA LEU A 48 6.76 22.55 -1.08
C LEU A 48 5.30 22.10 -1.15
N VAL A 49 4.53 22.42 -0.12
CA VAL A 49 3.09 22.13 -0.01
C VAL A 49 2.37 23.38 0.49
N GLU A 50 1.32 23.78 -0.20
CA GLU A 50 0.44 24.85 0.26
C GLU A 50 -0.42 24.37 1.43
N LEU A 51 -0.37 25.09 2.56
CA LEU A 51 -1.03 24.63 3.77
C LEU A 51 -2.55 24.82 3.76
N GLY A 52 -3.05 25.87 3.16
CA GLY A 52 -4.48 26.22 3.21
C GLY A 52 -4.96 26.58 4.63
N GLN A 53 -6.26 26.81 4.76
CA GLN A 53 -6.88 27.13 6.05
C GLN A 53 -7.47 25.88 6.70
N ARG A 54 -7.46 25.85 8.04
CA ARG A 54 -8.19 24.83 8.82
C ARG A 54 -9.70 25.04 8.64
N LEU A 55 -10.40 23.95 8.37
CA LEU A 55 -11.87 23.94 8.38
C LEU A 55 -12.35 23.63 9.80
N GLU A 56 -13.17 24.51 10.36
CA GLU A 56 -13.88 24.22 11.59
C GLU A 56 -15.15 23.43 11.23
N ILE A 57 -15.30 22.26 11.85
CA ILE A 57 -16.45 21.37 11.63
C ILE A 57 -17.14 21.21 12.96
N GLU A 58 -18.47 21.33 12.96
CA GLU A 58 -19.28 21.06 14.16
C GLU A 58 -19.26 19.57 14.50
N ASP A 59 -19.16 19.27 15.80
CA ASP A 59 -19.19 17.91 16.29
C ASP A 59 -20.56 17.27 16.02
N LYS A 60 -20.56 16.10 15.40
CA LYS A 60 -21.79 15.33 15.19
C LYS A 60 -22.26 14.68 16.49
N VAL A 61 -23.54 14.80 16.78
CA VAL A 61 -24.15 14.11 17.90
C VAL A 61 -24.23 12.61 17.59
N TYR A 62 -23.77 11.80 18.53
CA TYR A 62 -23.88 10.35 18.39
C TYR A 62 -25.35 9.89 18.46
N GLU A 63 -25.78 9.22 17.41
CA GLU A 63 -27.09 8.57 17.35
C GLU A 63 -26.93 7.05 17.50
N ARG A 64 -27.63 6.49 18.47
CA ARG A 64 -27.63 5.04 18.70
C ARG A 64 -28.33 4.30 17.55
N ASN A 65 -27.57 3.51 16.81
CA ASN A 65 -28.12 2.68 15.73
C ASN A 65 -27.54 1.26 15.78
N ILE A 66 -28.25 0.37 16.48
CA ILE A 66 -27.82 -1.02 16.69
C ILE A 66 -27.76 -1.78 15.36
N ALA A 67 -28.73 -1.56 14.46
CA ALA A 67 -28.75 -2.23 13.15
C ALA A 67 -27.57 -1.86 12.28
N LYS A 68 -27.00 -0.66 12.46
CA LYS A 68 -25.80 -0.18 11.76
C LYS A 68 -24.50 -0.65 12.42
N HIS A 69 -24.43 -0.66 13.76
CA HIS A 69 -23.16 -0.78 14.47
C HIS A 69 -22.92 -2.16 15.09
N VAL A 70 -23.95 -3.02 15.17
CA VAL A 70 -23.83 -4.38 15.70
C VAL A 70 -24.11 -5.42 14.61
N MET A 71 -23.04 -6.01 14.09
CA MET A 71 -23.09 -6.90 12.91
C MET A 71 -23.46 -8.35 13.25
N VAL A 72 -24.60 -8.55 13.90
CA VAL A 72 -25.22 -9.88 13.93
C VAL A 72 -25.65 -10.29 12.51
N PRO A 73 -25.78 -11.60 12.20
CA PRO A 73 -26.01 -12.07 10.83
C PRO A 73 -27.19 -11.39 10.10
N GLY A 74 -28.28 -11.12 10.79
CA GLY A 74 -29.43 -10.41 10.20
C GLY A 74 -29.10 -8.97 9.80
N ASN A 75 -28.42 -8.22 10.67
CA ASN A 75 -28.00 -6.86 10.38
C ASN A 75 -26.96 -6.83 9.27
N ALA A 76 -25.98 -7.75 9.30
CA ALA A 76 -24.92 -7.84 8.29
C ALA A 76 -25.51 -8.08 6.89
N LYS A 77 -26.52 -8.96 6.75
CA LYS A 77 -27.23 -9.20 5.49
C LYS A 77 -27.85 -7.91 4.93
N MET A 78 -28.52 -7.14 5.76
CA MET A 78 -29.15 -5.88 5.33
C MET A 78 -28.10 -4.79 5.04
N ARG A 79 -27.05 -4.72 5.83
CA ARG A 79 -25.95 -3.76 5.60
C ARG A 79 -25.19 -4.08 4.32
N HIS A 80 -25.09 -5.35 3.92
CA HIS A 80 -24.44 -5.70 2.65
C HIS A 80 -25.15 -5.07 1.44
N LEU A 81 -26.49 -4.99 1.45
CA LEU A 81 -27.24 -4.29 0.39
C LEU A 81 -26.86 -2.79 0.31
N VAL A 82 -26.62 -2.17 1.48
CA VAL A 82 -26.14 -0.78 1.53
C VAL A 82 -24.74 -0.65 0.96
N VAL A 83 -23.86 -1.62 1.24
CA VAL A 83 -22.48 -1.65 0.70
C VAL A 83 -22.50 -1.75 -0.83
N GLU A 84 -23.29 -2.65 -1.40
CA GLU A 84 -23.43 -2.81 -2.86
C GLU A 84 -23.96 -1.52 -3.53
N LYS A 85 -25.00 -0.94 -2.94
CA LYS A 85 -25.58 0.31 -3.45
C LYS A 85 -24.58 1.46 -3.41
N ARG A 86 -23.81 1.56 -2.34
CA ARG A 86 -22.75 2.55 -2.17
C ARG A 86 -21.63 2.39 -3.19
N GLU A 87 -21.19 1.15 -3.43
CA GLU A 87 -20.15 0.87 -4.42
C GLU A 87 -20.57 1.33 -5.82
N ASN A 88 -21.82 1.04 -6.19
CA ASN A 88 -22.38 1.51 -7.47
C ASN A 88 -22.46 3.03 -7.55
N ALA A 89 -22.86 3.71 -6.48
CA ALA A 89 -22.85 5.17 -6.43
C ALA A 89 -21.43 5.73 -6.58
N LEU A 90 -20.45 5.17 -5.90
CA LEU A 90 -19.05 5.59 -6.02
C LEU A 90 -18.47 5.39 -7.43
N ILE A 91 -18.91 4.36 -8.17
CA ILE A 91 -18.50 4.15 -9.57
C ILE A 91 -19.05 5.27 -10.47
N GLU A 92 -20.32 5.64 -10.29
CA GLU A 92 -20.97 6.69 -11.08
C GLU A 92 -20.39 8.08 -10.71
N ASP A 93 -20.44 8.43 -9.42
CA ASP A 93 -20.03 9.76 -8.95
C ASP A 93 -18.50 9.95 -9.10
N GLY A 94 -17.73 8.87 -9.10
CA GLY A 94 -16.30 8.88 -9.35
C GLY A 94 -15.91 9.48 -10.72
N CYS A 95 -16.83 9.51 -11.68
CA CYS A 95 -16.61 10.14 -12.97
C CYS A 95 -16.44 11.66 -12.84
N ASP A 96 -17.06 12.28 -11.85
CA ASP A 96 -17.06 13.73 -11.63
C ASP A 96 -16.14 14.16 -10.46
N PHE A 97 -15.46 13.22 -9.81
CA PHE A 97 -14.56 13.58 -8.72
C PHE A 97 -13.36 14.40 -9.20
N PRO A 98 -13.05 15.53 -8.56
CA PRO A 98 -11.98 16.43 -8.99
C PRO A 98 -10.58 15.82 -8.92
N ILE A 99 -10.44 14.68 -8.24
CA ILE A 99 -9.20 13.92 -8.13
C ILE A 99 -8.93 13.02 -9.35
N ASN A 100 -9.94 12.74 -10.16
CA ASN A 100 -9.82 12.05 -11.44
C ASN A 100 -9.77 13.09 -12.55
N LYS A 101 -8.66 13.14 -13.29
CA LYS A 101 -8.40 14.24 -14.26
C LYS A 101 -8.09 13.68 -15.63
N ILE A 102 -8.76 14.22 -16.66
CA ILE A 102 -8.39 14.00 -18.05
C ILE A 102 -7.61 15.21 -18.54
N GLU A 103 -6.46 14.96 -19.16
CA GLU A 103 -5.64 15.93 -19.86
C GLU A 103 -5.52 15.47 -21.32
N TYR A 104 -6.29 16.05 -22.21
CA TYR A 104 -6.18 15.77 -23.63
C TYR A 104 -5.07 16.60 -24.27
N ASN A 105 -4.12 15.91 -24.92
CA ASN A 105 -3.09 16.48 -25.78
C ASN A 105 -3.11 15.74 -27.14
N ASP A 106 -2.01 15.09 -27.55
CA ASP A 106 -2.02 14.21 -28.71
C ASP A 106 -2.84 12.93 -28.39
N LYS A 107 -3.81 12.64 -29.26
CA LYS A 107 -4.72 11.51 -29.10
C LYS A 107 -4.18 10.20 -29.68
N ASN A 108 -3.03 10.22 -30.35
CA ASN A 108 -2.38 9.01 -30.82
C ASN A 108 -1.96 8.10 -29.64
N ILE A 109 -1.60 8.72 -28.51
CA ILE A 109 -1.21 8.03 -27.28
C ILE A 109 -2.07 8.48 -26.12
N GLY A 110 -2.89 7.57 -25.59
CA GLY A 110 -3.62 7.76 -24.36
C GLY A 110 -3.03 6.91 -23.24
N ILE A 111 -2.94 7.46 -22.04
CA ILE A 111 -2.37 6.78 -20.89
C ILE A 111 -3.33 6.89 -19.70
N ILE A 112 -3.73 5.74 -19.14
CA ILE A 112 -4.39 5.69 -17.83
C ILE A 112 -3.34 5.38 -16.78
N THR A 113 -3.29 6.17 -15.72
CA THR A 113 -2.29 6.02 -14.66
C THR A 113 -2.81 6.56 -13.32
N SER A 114 -2.12 6.20 -12.22
CA SER A 114 -2.40 6.67 -10.87
C SER A 114 -1.09 6.88 -10.09
N GLY A 115 -1.16 7.59 -8.97
CA GLY A 115 -0.03 7.74 -8.06
C GLY A 115 1.25 8.30 -8.71
N ILE A 116 2.40 7.87 -8.23
CA ILE A 116 3.71 8.33 -8.71
C ILE A 116 3.93 8.10 -10.23
N PRO A 117 3.51 6.98 -10.82
CA PRO A 117 3.63 6.78 -12.27
C PRO A 117 3.11 7.93 -13.13
N TYR A 118 2.10 8.67 -12.65
CA TYR A 118 1.62 9.87 -13.34
C TYR A 118 2.74 10.90 -13.60
N LEU A 119 3.60 11.13 -12.60
CA LEU A 119 4.72 12.09 -12.76
C LEU A 119 5.75 11.57 -13.77
N TYR A 120 6.02 10.27 -13.79
CA TYR A 120 6.91 9.67 -14.80
C TYR A 120 6.33 9.75 -16.20
N VAL A 121 5.02 9.58 -16.34
CA VAL A 121 4.31 9.75 -17.62
C VAL A 121 4.44 11.20 -18.10
N LYS A 122 4.20 12.19 -17.25
CA LYS A 122 4.30 13.62 -17.61
C LYS A 122 5.72 14.02 -18.04
N GLU A 123 6.74 13.42 -17.43
CA GLU A 123 8.14 13.65 -17.80
C GLU A 123 8.54 12.91 -19.07
N ALA A 124 8.11 11.64 -19.23
CA ALA A 124 8.50 10.80 -20.34
C ALA A 124 7.77 11.16 -21.65
N LEU A 125 6.49 11.49 -21.56
CA LEU A 125 5.54 11.60 -22.66
C LEU A 125 4.67 12.85 -22.48
N PRO A 126 5.26 14.06 -22.45
CA PRO A 126 4.51 15.30 -22.18
C PRO A 126 3.41 15.60 -23.20
N GLU A 127 3.53 15.03 -24.40
CA GLU A 127 2.56 15.16 -25.49
C GLU A 127 1.37 14.20 -25.36
N ALA A 128 1.47 13.12 -24.61
CA ALA A 128 0.39 12.13 -24.51
C ALA A 128 -0.87 12.69 -23.83
N SER A 129 -2.02 12.19 -24.23
CA SER A 129 -3.25 12.36 -23.47
C SER A 129 -3.25 11.47 -22.23
N VAL A 130 -3.66 11.99 -21.08
CA VAL A 130 -3.57 11.27 -19.81
C VAL A 130 -4.91 11.31 -19.06
N LEU A 131 -5.39 10.14 -18.66
CA LEU A 131 -6.39 10.01 -17.61
C LEU A 131 -5.65 9.64 -16.31
N LYS A 132 -5.57 10.61 -15.42
CA LYS A 132 -5.07 10.40 -14.07
C LYS A 132 -6.21 9.98 -13.14
N LEU A 133 -6.09 8.82 -12.54
CA LEU A 133 -7.01 8.31 -11.53
C LEU A 133 -6.48 8.66 -10.13
N GLY A 134 -7.22 9.51 -9.42
CA GLY A 134 -6.98 9.76 -8.00
C GLY A 134 -7.69 8.73 -7.12
N MET A 135 -8.86 8.23 -7.57
CA MET A 135 -9.55 7.10 -6.97
C MET A 135 -9.31 5.83 -7.81
N VAL A 136 -8.62 4.86 -7.25
CA VAL A 136 -8.25 3.61 -7.92
C VAL A 136 -9.14 2.42 -7.55
N ASN A 137 -10.04 2.61 -6.61
CA ASN A 137 -11.11 1.66 -6.28
C ASN A 137 -12.29 2.40 -5.64
N PRO A 138 -13.54 2.17 -6.11
CA PRO A 138 -13.84 1.54 -7.40
C PRO A 138 -13.42 2.42 -8.57
N LEU A 139 -13.20 1.82 -9.74
CA LEU A 139 -12.83 2.57 -10.94
C LEU A 139 -14.04 3.26 -11.57
N PRO A 140 -13.92 4.54 -12.01
CA PRO A 140 -14.98 5.29 -12.68
C PRO A 140 -15.15 4.81 -14.13
N ARG A 141 -15.96 3.79 -14.34
CA ARG A 141 -16.04 3.06 -15.60
C ARG A 141 -16.35 3.96 -16.80
N LYS A 142 -17.39 4.79 -16.69
CA LYS A 142 -17.80 5.66 -17.80
C LYS A 142 -16.70 6.63 -18.22
N LEU A 143 -15.98 7.22 -17.25
CA LEU A 143 -14.87 8.12 -17.49
C LEU A 143 -13.73 7.40 -18.24
N ILE A 144 -13.45 6.15 -17.87
CA ILE A 144 -12.43 5.33 -18.54
C ILE A 144 -12.86 4.94 -19.94
N GLU A 145 -14.12 4.54 -20.15
CA GLU A 145 -14.69 4.22 -21.47
C GLU A 145 -14.68 5.44 -22.39
N GLU A 146 -15.05 6.61 -21.88
CA GLU A 146 -14.99 7.89 -22.62
C GLU A 146 -13.55 8.21 -23.04
N PHE A 147 -12.60 8.17 -22.09
CA PHE A 147 -11.19 8.44 -22.39
C PHE A 147 -10.65 7.47 -23.45
N ALA A 148 -10.89 6.18 -23.26
CA ALA A 148 -10.42 5.12 -24.15
C ALA A 148 -10.95 5.28 -25.59
N SER A 149 -12.19 5.76 -25.75
CA SER A 149 -12.78 5.99 -27.07
C SER A 149 -12.22 7.20 -27.80
N ASN A 150 -11.51 8.08 -27.10
CA ASN A 150 -10.96 9.35 -27.63
C ASN A 150 -9.46 9.27 -27.97
N VAL A 151 -8.84 8.10 -27.84
CA VAL A 151 -7.41 7.87 -28.12
C VAL A 151 -7.21 6.68 -29.05
N GLU A 152 -6.14 6.70 -29.86
CA GLU A 152 -5.87 5.62 -30.82
C GLU A 152 -5.23 4.39 -30.14
N THR A 153 -4.17 4.62 -29.37
CA THR A 153 -3.48 3.57 -28.62
C THR A 153 -3.56 3.88 -27.13
N LEU A 154 -4.14 2.95 -26.39
CA LEU A 154 -4.29 3.09 -24.93
C LEU A 154 -3.23 2.27 -24.20
N TYR A 155 -2.51 2.94 -23.30
CA TYR A 155 -1.57 2.32 -22.38
C TYR A 155 -2.11 2.43 -20.95
N ILE A 156 -1.83 1.40 -20.12
CA ILE A 156 -2.09 1.46 -18.68
C ILE A 156 -0.74 1.38 -17.97
N VAL A 157 -0.40 2.46 -17.27
CA VAL A 157 0.86 2.61 -16.56
C VAL A 157 0.59 2.57 -15.07
N GLU A 158 0.80 1.41 -14.47
CA GLU A 158 0.70 1.18 -13.03
C GLU A 158 1.86 0.30 -12.54
N GLU A 159 2.39 0.59 -11.36
CA GLU A 159 3.44 -0.21 -10.74
C GLU A 159 2.86 -1.48 -10.11
N LEU A 160 3.69 -2.52 -10.02
CA LEU A 160 3.35 -3.82 -9.42
C LEU A 160 2.21 -4.55 -10.17
N ASP A 161 1.23 -5.07 -9.46
CA ASP A 161 0.16 -5.90 -10.02
C ASP A 161 -0.81 -5.11 -10.93
N PRO A 162 -1.34 -5.75 -11.99
CA PRO A 162 -2.19 -5.10 -13.00
C PRO A 162 -3.64 -4.91 -12.53
N ILE A 163 -3.85 -4.13 -11.46
CA ILE A 163 -5.18 -3.94 -10.85
C ILE A 163 -6.11 -3.11 -11.74
N ILE A 164 -5.61 -2.01 -12.28
CA ILE A 164 -6.37 -1.14 -13.21
C ILE A 164 -6.50 -1.84 -14.56
N GLU A 165 -5.41 -2.38 -15.07
CA GLU A 165 -5.35 -3.06 -16.37
C GLU A 165 -6.32 -4.22 -16.47
N GLU A 166 -6.30 -5.14 -15.50
CA GLU A 166 -7.21 -6.29 -15.49
C GLU A 166 -8.67 -5.87 -15.51
N GLN A 167 -9.01 -4.84 -14.73
CA GLN A 167 -10.39 -4.36 -14.67
C GLN A 167 -10.81 -3.66 -15.97
N VAL A 168 -9.96 -2.83 -16.55
CA VAL A 168 -10.22 -2.14 -17.83
C VAL A 168 -10.36 -3.17 -18.96
N LYS A 169 -9.45 -4.13 -19.04
CA LYS A 169 -9.53 -5.22 -20.03
C LYS A 169 -10.76 -6.11 -19.84
N SER A 170 -11.20 -6.33 -18.60
CA SER A 170 -12.43 -7.10 -18.33
C SER A 170 -13.70 -6.46 -18.89
N TRP A 171 -13.69 -5.16 -19.15
CA TRP A 171 -14.78 -4.44 -19.82
C TRP A 171 -14.71 -4.50 -21.35
N GLY A 172 -13.73 -5.20 -21.90
CA GLY A 172 -13.51 -5.34 -23.36
C GLY A 172 -12.73 -4.18 -23.97
N ILE A 173 -12.16 -3.29 -23.18
CA ILE A 173 -11.32 -2.18 -23.64
C ILE A 173 -9.94 -2.72 -23.98
N LYS A 174 -9.47 -2.46 -25.19
CA LYS A 174 -8.11 -2.84 -25.61
C LYS A 174 -7.11 -1.85 -25.01
N ALA A 175 -6.15 -2.35 -24.28
CA ALA A 175 -5.08 -1.55 -23.69
C ALA A 175 -3.79 -2.37 -23.62
N ILE A 176 -2.66 -1.69 -23.66
CA ILE A 176 -1.32 -2.25 -23.50
C ILE A 176 -0.83 -1.92 -22.10
N GLY A 177 -0.38 -2.91 -21.37
CA GLY A 177 0.07 -2.75 -19.98
C GLY A 177 1.25 -3.64 -19.66
N LYS A 178 1.06 -4.68 -18.86
CA LYS A 178 2.13 -5.57 -18.41
C LYS A 178 2.77 -6.42 -19.53
N GLU A 179 2.25 -6.37 -20.74
CA GLU A 179 2.93 -6.94 -21.91
C GLU A 179 4.26 -6.25 -22.18
N ILE A 180 4.39 -4.95 -21.84
CA ILE A 180 5.62 -4.17 -22.07
C ILE A 180 6.18 -3.58 -20.77
N PHE A 181 5.43 -3.56 -19.68
CA PHE A 181 5.86 -3.02 -18.39
C PHE A 181 6.12 -4.15 -17.38
N THR A 182 7.22 -4.02 -16.64
CA THR A 182 7.55 -4.97 -15.57
C THR A 182 6.54 -4.92 -14.42
N VAL A 183 6.32 -6.07 -13.76
CA VAL A 183 5.58 -6.16 -12.50
C VAL A 183 6.48 -5.94 -11.28
N GLN A 184 7.78 -5.74 -11.47
CA GLN A 184 8.76 -5.63 -10.38
C GLN A 184 9.43 -4.27 -10.37
N GLY A 185 9.63 -3.76 -9.15
CA GLY A 185 10.36 -2.53 -8.90
C GLY A 185 9.57 -1.26 -9.19
N GLU A 186 10.26 -0.14 -9.04
CA GLU A 186 9.72 1.19 -9.34
C GLU A 186 9.88 1.49 -10.84
N TYR A 187 8.96 2.28 -11.37
CA TYR A 187 9.08 2.82 -12.71
C TYR A 187 9.94 4.09 -12.73
N SER A 188 10.28 4.52 -13.94
CA SER A 188 10.97 5.78 -14.19
C SER A 188 10.58 6.34 -15.56
N ALA A 189 10.83 7.62 -15.79
CA ALA A 189 10.60 8.25 -17.09
C ALA A 189 11.35 7.51 -18.22
N ASN A 190 12.59 7.09 -17.99
CA ASN A 190 13.41 6.36 -18.98
C ASN A 190 12.83 4.99 -19.30
N LEU A 191 12.31 4.26 -18.29
CA LEU A 191 11.62 2.99 -18.52
C LEU A 191 10.42 3.18 -19.46
N LEU A 192 9.62 4.22 -19.21
CA LEU A 192 8.44 4.52 -20.03
C LEU A 192 8.82 4.96 -21.45
N ARG A 193 9.84 5.81 -21.63
CA ARG A 193 10.34 6.20 -22.96
C ARG A 193 10.84 4.99 -23.74
N LYS A 194 11.59 4.11 -23.09
CA LYS A 194 12.08 2.87 -23.71
C LYS A 194 10.92 1.95 -24.11
N ALA A 195 9.98 1.71 -23.21
CA ALA A 195 8.87 0.78 -23.44
C ALA A 195 7.88 1.26 -24.50
N ILE A 196 7.57 2.57 -24.57
CA ILE A 196 6.54 3.11 -25.45
C ILE A 196 7.13 3.65 -26.75
N LYS A 197 8.28 4.34 -26.69
CA LYS A 197 8.91 4.97 -27.88
C LYS A 197 10.12 4.21 -28.42
N GLY A 198 10.59 3.17 -27.74
CA GLY A 198 11.83 2.48 -28.10
C GLY A 198 13.09 3.37 -27.94
N GLN A 199 12.99 4.48 -27.22
CA GLN A 199 14.08 5.42 -27.01
C GLN A 199 14.84 5.04 -25.74
N GLU A 200 16.12 4.79 -25.86
CA GLU A 200 17.02 4.49 -24.76
C GLU A 200 17.94 5.69 -24.53
N GLU A 201 17.89 6.28 -23.33
CA GLU A 201 18.87 7.30 -22.97
C GLU A 201 20.15 6.62 -22.51
N GLU A 202 21.30 7.17 -22.93
CA GLU A 202 22.60 6.78 -22.41
C GLU A 202 22.67 7.14 -20.92
N LEU A 203 22.53 6.14 -20.06
CA LEU A 203 22.66 6.34 -18.63
C LEU A 203 24.15 6.57 -18.31
N LYS A 204 24.45 7.69 -17.63
CA LYS A 204 25.78 7.86 -17.07
C LYS A 204 26.05 6.74 -16.07
N GLU A 205 27.25 6.14 -16.12
CA GLU A 205 27.64 5.15 -15.11
C GLU A 205 27.43 5.73 -13.71
N ALA A 206 26.58 5.06 -12.94
CA ALA A 206 26.36 5.44 -11.55
C ALA A 206 27.63 5.07 -10.76
N ALA A 207 28.10 6.01 -9.91
CA ALA A 207 29.16 5.69 -8.97
C ALA A 207 28.73 4.50 -8.10
N VAL A 208 29.63 3.53 -7.92
CA VAL A 208 29.37 2.40 -7.02
C VAL A 208 29.31 2.95 -5.58
N LEU A 209 28.14 3.13 -5.06
CA LEU A 209 27.91 3.56 -3.69
C LEU A 209 27.91 2.36 -2.74
N PRO A 210 28.49 2.49 -1.52
CA PRO A 210 28.41 1.42 -0.54
C PRO A 210 26.95 1.16 -0.15
N ASN A 211 26.59 -0.10 -0.07
CA ASN A 211 25.27 -0.50 0.41
C ASN A 211 25.04 -0.01 1.86
N ARG A 212 23.89 0.59 2.12
CA ARG A 212 23.50 1.09 3.45
C ARG A 212 22.22 0.38 3.92
N PRO A 213 22.31 -0.90 4.29
CA PRO A 213 21.14 -1.63 4.79
C PRO A 213 20.69 -1.03 6.14
N PRO A 214 19.42 -1.22 6.50
CA PRO A 214 18.95 -0.91 7.85
C PRO A 214 19.79 -1.67 8.89
N ILE A 215 20.26 -0.98 9.92
CA ILE A 215 21.04 -1.56 11.02
C ILE A 215 20.55 -1.02 12.36
N LEU A 216 20.82 -1.77 13.43
CA LEU A 216 20.60 -1.29 14.79
C LEU A 216 21.47 -0.06 15.08
N CYS A 217 20.92 0.94 15.76
CA CYS A 217 21.62 2.16 16.11
C CYS A 217 22.91 1.90 16.89
N PRO A 218 23.93 2.77 16.80
CA PRO A 218 25.08 2.73 17.71
C PRO A 218 24.61 2.85 19.18
N GLY A 219 25.12 1.97 20.05
CA GLY A 219 24.73 1.94 21.46
C GLY A 219 23.34 1.35 21.75
N CYS A 220 22.65 0.79 20.76
CA CYS A 220 21.35 0.17 20.94
C CYS A 220 21.42 -1.00 21.94
N PRO A 221 20.56 -1.06 22.98
CA PRO A 221 20.56 -2.14 23.97
C PRO A 221 20.29 -3.53 23.37
N HIS A 222 19.53 -3.61 22.28
CA HIS A 222 19.27 -4.86 21.57
C HIS A 222 20.54 -5.58 21.11
N ARG A 223 21.59 -4.83 20.77
CA ARG A 223 22.88 -5.39 20.35
C ARG A 223 23.50 -6.28 21.41
N SER A 224 23.43 -5.88 22.67
CA SER A 224 23.98 -6.66 23.79
C SER A 224 23.28 -7.99 23.93
N VAL A 225 21.96 -8.00 23.88
CA VAL A 225 21.15 -9.24 23.96
C VAL A 225 21.48 -10.16 22.81
N PHE A 226 21.45 -9.69 21.58
CA PHE A 226 21.74 -10.51 20.40
C PHE A 226 23.18 -11.01 20.38
N HIS A 227 24.14 -10.21 20.86
CA HIS A 227 25.53 -10.65 20.99
C HIS A 227 25.66 -11.83 21.95
N VAL A 228 24.97 -11.79 23.09
CA VAL A 228 24.96 -12.90 24.07
C VAL A 228 24.30 -14.14 23.48
N LEU A 229 23.12 -14.01 22.86
CA LEU A 229 22.42 -15.11 22.22
C LEU A 229 23.29 -15.77 21.13
N ASN A 230 23.97 -14.97 20.30
CA ASN A 230 24.90 -15.49 19.29
C ASN A 230 26.05 -16.28 19.92
N LYS A 231 26.69 -15.74 20.97
CA LYS A 231 27.76 -16.46 21.70
C LYS A 231 27.28 -17.77 22.31
N MET A 232 26.05 -17.81 22.79
CA MET A 232 25.45 -19.02 23.37
C MET A 232 24.92 -19.98 22.30
N LYS A 233 24.97 -19.63 21.02
CA LYS A 233 24.41 -20.40 19.90
C LYS A 233 22.90 -20.65 20.05
N ILE A 234 22.19 -19.70 20.60
CA ILE A 234 20.74 -19.75 20.78
C ILE A 234 20.06 -19.16 19.55
N HIS A 235 19.07 -19.87 19.05
CA HIS A 235 18.18 -19.45 17.97
C HIS A 235 17.09 -18.52 18.48
N ALA A 236 16.66 -17.55 17.68
CA ALA A 236 15.58 -16.66 18.05
C ALA A 236 14.43 -16.67 17.04
N ALA A 237 13.22 -16.95 17.53
CA ALA A 237 11.99 -16.57 16.86
C ALA A 237 11.79 -15.05 17.09
N GLY A 238 11.97 -14.26 16.04
CA GLY A 238 11.96 -12.81 16.11
C GLY A 238 10.59 -12.19 15.91
N ASP A 239 10.55 -10.88 16.13
CA ASP A 239 9.38 -10.06 15.91
C ASP A 239 9.68 -8.94 14.92
N ILE A 240 8.66 -8.33 14.35
CA ILE A 240 8.82 -7.23 13.39
C ILE A 240 9.19 -5.93 14.14
N GLY A 241 10.19 -5.23 13.59
CA GLY A 241 10.75 -4.01 14.14
C GLY A 241 12.25 -4.09 14.26
N CYS A 242 12.85 -3.41 15.24
CA CYS A 242 14.29 -3.47 15.50
C CYS A 242 14.79 -4.89 15.80
N TYR A 243 13.94 -5.75 16.31
CA TYR A 243 14.29 -7.15 16.55
C TYR A 243 14.59 -7.93 15.27
N THR A 244 13.92 -7.63 14.15
CA THR A 244 14.23 -8.21 12.84
C THR A 244 15.69 -7.97 12.42
N LEU A 245 16.25 -6.82 12.80
CA LEU A 245 17.64 -6.47 12.47
C LEU A 245 18.68 -7.33 13.18
N GLY A 246 18.26 -8.12 14.17
CA GLY A 246 19.11 -9.16 14.77
C GLY A 246 19.44 -10.33 13.83
N ALA A 247 18.76 -10.43 12.69
CA ALA A 247 19.10 -11.39 11.64
C ALA A 247 20.35 -10.98 10.83
N ALA A 248 20.67 -9.69 10.79
CA ALA A 248 21.80 -9.17 10.02
C ALA A 248 23.15 -9.45 10.70
N ALA A 249 24.19 -9.67 9.88
CA ALA A 249 25.55 -9.78 10.38
C ALA A 249 25.99 -8.48 11.07
N PRO A 250 26.84 -8.55 12.12
CA PRO A 250 27.49 -9.73 12.70
C PRO A 250 26.66 -10.44 13.78
N LEU A 251 25.43 -9.99 14.04
CA LEU A 251 24.58 -10.55 15.11
C LEU A 251 24.02 -11.94 14.73
N SER A 252 23.37 -12.04 13.58
CA SER A 252 22.92 -13.30 12.93
C SER A 252 22.25 -14.30 13.90
N VAL A 253 21.29 -13.82 14.69
CA VAL A 253 20.62 -14.62 15.74
C VAL A 253 19.17 -14.93 15.42
N VAL A 254 18.49 -14.01 14.75
CA VAL A 254 17.05 -14.16 14.44
C VAL A 254 16.89 -15.03 13.21
N ASP A 255 16.25 -16.16 13.36
CA ASP A 255 16.04 -17.13 12.29
C ASP A 255 14.71 -16.94 11.56
N THR A 256 13.68 -16.48 12.27
CA THR A 256 12.33 -16.31 11.71
C THR A 256 11.64 -15.04 12.20
N THR A 257 10.92 -14.37 11.29
CA THR A 257 9.95 -13.30 11.62
C THR A 257 8.71 -13.49 10.74
N ILE A 258 7.52 -13.32 11.30
CA ILE A 258 6.25 -13.46 10.55
C ILE A 258 5.47 -12.14 10.59
N CYS A 259 5.01 -11.75 11.76
CA CYS A 259 4.28 -10.50 11.98
C CYS A 259 4.45 -10.04 13.43
N MET A 260 4.05 -8.79 13.71
CA MET A 260 4.12 -8.24 15.07
C MET A 260 3.34 -9.11 16.05
N GLY A 261 4.02 -9.57 17.12
CA GLY A 261 3.47 -10.44 18.16
C GLY A 261 3.54 -11.93 17.90
N ALA A 262 4.03 -12.38 16.73
CA ALA A 262 4.04 -13.79 16.36
C ALA A 262 5.21 -14.60 16.90
N SER A 263 6.26 -14.00 17.46
CA SER A 263 7.45 -14.71 17.93
C SER A 263 7.12 -15.79 18.96
N ILE A 264 6.30 -15.47 19.95
CA ILE A 264 5.89 -16.39 21.01
C ILE A 264 5.02 -17.52 20.46
N SER A 265 4.01 -17.20 19.64
CA SER A 265 3.11 -18.20 19.05
C SER A 265 3.82 -19.10 18.05
N SER A 266 4.78 -18.58 17.28
CA SER A 266 5.60 -19.36 16.36
C SER A 266 6.44 -20.39 17.11
N LEU A 267 7.13 -19.96 18.18
CA LEU A 267 7.93 -20.86 19.00
C LEU A 267 7.06 -21.93 19.72
N HIS A 268 5.87 -21.52 20.20
CA HIS A 268 4.90 -22.47 20.74
C HIS A 268 4.44 -23.49 19.69
N GLY A 269 4.16 -23.04 18.47
CA GLY A 269 3.82 -23.93 17.35
C GLY A 269 4.92 -24.93 17.02
N MET A 270 6.19 -24.50 17.02
CA MET A 270 7.35 -25.37 16.83
C MET A 270 7.44 -26.42 17.92
N GLU A 271 7.22 -26.04 19.18
CA GLU A 271 7.17 -26.98 20.30
C GLU A 271 6.10 -28.06 20.14
N LYS A 272 4.87 -27.62 19.77
CA LYS A 272 3.76 -28.57 19.53
C LYS A 272 4.03 -29.51 18.37
N ALA A 273 4.70 -29.03 17.32
CA ALA A 273 4.97 -29.83 16.13
C ALA A 273 6.16 -30.78 16.29
N LYS A 274 7.22 -30.38 17.01
CA LYS A 274 8.51 -31.05 17.08
C LYS A 274 8.91 -31.51 18.51
N GLY A 275 8.20 -31.05 19.53
CA GLY A 275 8.50 -31.37 20.93
C GLY A 275 9.47 -30.38 21.58
N LYS A 276 9.57 -30.51 22.92
CA LYS A 276 10.38 -29.59 23.76
C LYS A 276 11.87 -29.65 23.45
N GLU A 277 12.40 -30.82 23.11
CA GLU A 277 13.82 -30.98 22.77
C GLU A 277 14.23 -30.19 21.53
N TYR A 278 13.32 -30.02 20.58
CA TYR A 278 13.58 -29.24 19.36
C TYR A 278 13.79 -27.75 19.65
N ILE A 279 13.06 -27.21 20.62
CA ILE A 279 13.09 -25.78 20.94
C ILE A 279 13.97 -25.43 22.16
N LYS A 280 14.73 -26.38 22.72
CA LYS A 280 15.52 -26.16 23.95
C LYS A 280 16.54 -25.02 23.82
N ASP A 281 17.07 -24.82 22.62
CA ASP A 281 18.05 -23.79 22.31
C ASP A 281 17.40 -22.59 21.57
N TRP A 282 16.09 -22.40 21.74
CA TRP A 282 15.34 -21.32 21.14
C TRP A 282 14.77 -20.35 22.17
N VAL A 283 14.70 -19.08 21.80
CA VAL A 283 13.98 -18.03 22.55
C VAL A 283 13.05 -17.25 21.61
N ALA A 284 11.97 -16.74 22.16
CA ALA A 284 11.15 -15.74 21.47
C ALA A 284 11.61 -14.34 21.90
N VAL A 285 11.90 -13.47 20.94
CA VAL A 285 12.22 -12.06 21.20
C VAL A 285 11.11 -11.19 20.64
N ILE A 286 10.67 -10.19 21.41
CA ILE A 286 9.50 -9.37 21.09
C ILE A 286 9.69 -7.97 21.66
N GLY A 287 9.20 -6.95 20.94
CA GLY A 287 9.19 -5.56 21.44
C GLY A 287 8.22 -5.39 22.60
N ASP A 288 8.54 -4.50 23.53
CA ASP A 288 7.75 -4.21 24.73
C ASP A 288 6.31 -3.73 24.39
N SER A 289 6.19 -2.79 23.48
CA SER A 289 4.88 -2.33 23.00
C SER A 289 4.10 -3.45 22.30
N THR A 290 4.75 -4.19 21.40
CA THR A 290 4.15 -5.33 20.71
C THR A 290 3.71 -6.42 21.70
N PHE A 291 4.51 -6.68 22.74
CA PHE A 291 4.12 -7.63 23.78
C PHE A 291 2.79 -7.23 24.44
N LEU A 292 2.64 -5.97 24.81
CA LEU A 292 1.43 -5.47 25.47
C LEU A 292 0.20 -5.50 24.58
N HIS A 293 0.31 -5.10 23.30
CA HIS A 293 -0.87 -5.02 22.44
C HIS A 293 -1.23 -6.32 21.71
N THR A 294 -0.26 -7.26 21.53
CA THR A 294 -0.51 -8.47 20.73
C THR A 294 0.14 -9.74 21.33
N GLY A 295 1.35 -9.64 21.90
CA GLY A 295 2.12 -10.80 22.35
C GLY A 295 1.59 -11.46 23.62
N ILE A 296 0.89 -10.71 24.48
CA ILE A 296 0.38 -11.24 25.74
C ILE A 296 -0.61 -12.40 25.52
N ASN A 297 -1.44 -12.32 24.47
CA ASN A 297 -2.38 -13.38 24.11
C ASN A 297 -1.65 -14.67 23.74
N SER A 298 -0.54 -14.57 23.03
CA SER A 298 0.30 -15.69 22.65
C SER A 298 0.95 -16.35 23.88
N LEU A 299 1.40 -15.53 24.84
CA LEU A 299 1.95 -16.04 26.09
C LEU A 299 0.88 -16.76 26.94
N MET A 300 -0.31 -16.15 27.07
CA MET A 300 -1.43 -16.78 27.77
C MET A 300 -1.81 -18.13 27.15
N ASN A 301 -1.91 -18.16 25.82
CA ASN A 301 -2.19 -19.41 25.11
C ASN A 301 -1.10 -20.47 25.33
N ARG A 302 0.16 -20.06 25.36
CA ARG A 302 1.29 -20.98 25.64
C ARG A 302 1.25 -21.55 27.05
N VAL A 303 0.86 -20.73 28.04
CA VAL A 303 0.76 -21.19 29.45
C VAL A 303 -0.46 -22.08 29.67
N TYR A 304 -1.55 -21.81 28.97
CA TYR A 304 -2.79 -22.57 29.05
C TYR A 304 -2.67 -23.96 28.39
N ASN A 305 -1.97 -24.08 27.28
CA ASN A 305 -1.80 -25.29 26.48
C ASN A 305 -0.40 -25.89 26.61
#